data_856bc7b340d319672a41e1950336d636
#
_entry.id   856bc7b340d319672a41e1950336d636
#
_cell.length_a   1.000
_cell.length_b   1.000
_cell.length_c   1.000
_cell.angle_alpha   90.00
_cell.angle_beta   90.00
_cell.angle_gamma   90.00
#
_symmetry.space_group_name_H-M   'P 1'
#
loop_
_entity.id
_entity.type
_entity.pdbx_description
1 polymer ?
#
loop_
_entity_poly.entity_id
_entity_poly.type
_entity_poly.pdbx_seq_one_letter_code
_entity_poly.pdbx_strand_id
1 'polypeptide(L)'
;MKYAIVVAYSDYDKGFIATVPELPGCSAFGDTEEEAIKEVKVAASLWLAAAKKAERSIPEPIVEMTFKARFPLRIPEDLRRRLKVEAKRKGVSLNHLILQRIA
;
A
#
# COMPACT_ATOMS: atom_id res chain seq x y z
N MET A 1 7.50 7.23 -11.61
CA MET A 1 6.11 7.39 -11.17
C MET A 1 6.05 8.44 -10.08
N LYS A 2 5.09 9.33 -10.13
CA LYS A 2 5.01 10.47 -9.22
C LYS A 2 4.26 10.20 -7.90
N TYR A 3 3.60 9.06 -7.80
CA TYR A 3 2.84 8.70 -6.61
C TYR A 3 3.71 7.93 -5.62
N ALA A 4 3.39 8.04 -4.35
CA ALA A 4 4.08 7.28 -3.31
C ALA A 4 3.74 5.79 -3.44
N ILE A 5 4.73 4.95 -3.15
CA ILE A 5 4.54 3.51 -3.12
C ILE A 5 4.91 3.03 -1.71
N VAL A 6 4.02 2.28 -1.10
CA VAL A 6 4.28 1.64 0.19
C VAL A 6 4.42 0.15 -0.04
N VAL A 7 5.56 -0.40 0.36
CA VAL A 7 5.83 -1.84 0.22
C VAL A 7 5.99 -2.44 1.61
N ALA A 8 5.29 -3.51 1.89
CA ALA A 8 5.39 -4.21 3.16
C ALA A 8 5.27 -5.71 2.97
N TYR A 9 5.95 -6.45 3.83
CA TYR A 9 5.81 -7.90 3.85
C TYR A 9 4.50 -8.28 4.52
N SER A 10 3.77 -9.20 3.92
CA SER A 10 2.54 -9.73 4.47
C SER A 10 2.75 -11.17 4.91
N ASP A 11 2.70 -11.42 6.21
CA ASP A 11 2.78 -12.78 6.74
C ASP A 11 1.59 -13.62 6.29
N TYR A 12 0.45 -12.98 6.13
CA TYR A 12 -0.78 -13.64 5.70
C TYR A 12 -0.65 -14.14 4.26
N ASP A 13 -0.12 -13.30 3.38
CA ASP A 13 0.01 -13.61 1.95
C ASP A 13 1.35 -14.24 1.60
N LYS A 14 2.28 -14.30 2.54
CA LYS A 14 3.61 -14.85 2.38
C LYS A 14 4.40 -14.22 1.24
N GLY A 15 4.38 -12.91 1.19
CA GLY A 15 5.08 -12.14 0.19
C GLY A 15 4.96 -10.65 0.46
N PHE A 16 5.29 -9.86 -0.54
CA PHE A 16 5.27 -8.41 -0.42
C PHE A 16 4.05 -7.83 -1.12
N ILE A 17 3.44 -6.84 -0.48
CA ILE A 17 2.35 -6.08 -1.06
C ILE A 17 2.82 -4.65 -1.24
N ALA A 18 2.66 -4.13 -2.45
CA ALA A 18 2.92 -2.73 -2.77
C ALA A 18 1.60 -2.03 -3.01
N THR A 19 1.45 -0.83 -2.46
CA THR A 19 0.22 -0.06 -2.56
C THR A 19 0.56 1.38 -2.93
N VAL A 20 -0.28 1.99 -3.75
CA VAL A 20 -0.23 3.42 -4.02
C VAL A 20 -1.38 4.06 -3.25
N PRO A 21 -1.09 4.71 -2.10
CA PRO A 21 -2.15 5.23 -1.22
C PRO A 21 -3.08 6.25 -1.89
N GLU A 22 -2.55 7.08 -2.77
CA GLU A 22 -3.34 8.10 -3.45
C GLU A 22 -4.32 7.55 -4.48
N LEU A 23 -4.11 6.31 -4.92
CA LEU A 23 -4.96 5.65 -5.91
C LEU A 23 -5.74 4.52 -5.24
N PRO A 24 -6.98 4.76 -4.82
CA PRO A 24 -7.76 3.75 -4.07
C PRO A 24 -7.86 2.41 -4.81
N GLY A 25 -7.51 1.34 -4.09
CA GLY A 25 -7.54 -0.01 -4.65
C GLY A 25 -6.34 -0.38 -5.50
N CYS A 26 -5.38 0.52 -5.68
CA CYS A 26 -4.18 0.23 -6.46
C CYS A 26 -3.14 -0.47 -5.60
N SER A 27 -3.02 -1.77 -5.76
CA SER A 27 -2.04 -2.58 -5.06
C SER A 27 -1.59 -3.75 -5.92
N ALA A 28 -0.46 -4.34 -5.56
CA ALA A 28 0.06 -5.50 -6.25
C ALA A 28 0.87 -6.36 -5.30
N PHE A 29 0.99 -7.63 -5.63
CA PHE A 29 1.73 -8.62 -4.86
C PHE A 29 3.01 -9.00 -5.60
N GLY A 30 4.05 -9.33 -4.85
CA GLY A 30 5.27 -9.87 -5.40
C GLY A 30 5.97 -10.75 -4.39
N ASP A 31 6.77 -11.71 -4.88
CA ASP A 31 7.57 -12.56 -4.01
C ASP A 31 8.76 -11.80 -3.42
N THR A 32 9.17 -10.73 -4.07
CA THR A 32 10.23 -9.83 -3.61
C THR A 32 9.74 -8.40 -3.58
N GLU A 33 10.44 -7.53 -2.86
CA GLU A 33 10.11 -6.10 -2.84
C GLU A 33 10.14 -5.51 -4.25
N GLU A 34 11.18 -5.83 -5.00
CA GLU A 34 11.37 -5.31 -6.36
C GLU A 34 10.25 -5.75 -7.28
N GLU A 35 9.82 -7.00 -7.17
CA GLU A 35 8.72 -7.52 -7.96
C GLU A 35 7.41 -6.82 -7.62
N ALA A 36 7.12 -6.63 -6.33
CA ALA A 36 5.92 -5.92 -5.88
C ALA A 36 5.91 -4.48 -6.40
N ILE A 37 7.05 -3.79 -6.33
CA ILE A 37 7.18 -2.42 -6.83
C ILE A 37 6.94 -2.37 -8.33
N LYS A 38 7.54 -3.29 -9.07
CA LYS A 38 7.36 -3.38 -10.52
C LYS A 38 5.89 -3.60 -10.88
N GLU A 39 5.26 -4.53 -10.20
CA GLU A 39 3.86 -4.86 -10.47
C GLU A 39 2.91 -3.73 -10.09
N VAL A 40 3.17 -3.02 -8.99
CA VAL A 40 2.30 -1.92 -8.60
C VAL A 40 2.43 -0.72 -9.54
N LYS A 41 3.59 -0.53 -10.16
CA LYS A 41 3.76 0.51 -11.18
C LYS A 41 2.91 0.22 -12.41
N VAL A 42 2.84 -1.04 -12.81
CA VAL A 42 1.95 -1.46 -13.90
C VAL A 42 0.49 -1.25 -13.50
N ALA A 43 0.13 -1.68 -12.30
CA ALA A 43 -1.23 -1.49 -11.78
C ALA A 43 -1.61 0.00 -11.72
N ALA A 44 -0.70 0.86 -11.30
CA ALA A 44 -0.93 2.29 -11.24
C ALA A 44 -1.17 2.88 -12.64
N SER A 45 -0.39 2.46 -13.62
CA SER A 45 -0.56 2.90 -15.00
C SER A 45 -1.94 2.52 -15.55
N LEU A 46 -2.37 1.30 -15.27
CA LEU A 46 -3.70 0.83 -15.67
C LEU A 46 -4.80 1.57 -14.92
N TRP A 47 -4.61 1.83 -13.63
CA TRP A 47 -5.57 2.58 -12.82
C TRP A 47 -5.77 3.99 -13.37
N LEU A 48 -4.65 4.68 -13.68
CA LEU A 48 -4.70 6.04 -14.21
C LEU A 48 -5.35 6.07 -15.60
N ALA A 49 -5.03 5.10 -16.44
CA ALA A 49 -5.63 4.99 -17.77
C ALA A 49 -7.14 4.76 -17.67
N ALA A 50 -7.57 3.89 -16.77
CA ALA A 50 -8.99 3.61 -16.55
C ALA A 50 -9.72 4.82 -15.98
N ALA A 51 -9.11 5.56 -15.05
CA ALA A 51 -9.68 6.75 -14.46
C ALA A 51 -9.86 7.86 -15.50
N LYS A 52 -8.85 8.04 -16.35
CA LYS A 52 -8.90 9.02 -17.44
C LYS A 52 -10.01 8.68 -18.45
N LYS A 53 -10.11 7.40 -18.81
CA LYS A 53 -11.15 6.93 -19.73
C LYS A 53 -12.54 7.09 -19.16
N ALA A 54 -12.70 6.89 -17.85
CA ALA A 54 -13.98 7.06 -17.17
C ALA A 54 -14.24 8.50 -16.74
N GLU A 55 -13.37 9.42 -17.10
CA GLU A 55 -13.45 10.84 -16.70
C GLU A 55 -13.54 11.06 -15.21
N ARG A 56 -12.89 10.17 -14.46
CA ARG A 56 -12.80 10.31 -13.01
C ARG A 56 -11.71 11.30 -12.63
N SER A 57 -11.87 11.91 -11.46
CA SER A 57 -10.85 12.77 -10.88
C SER A 57 -9.60 11.95 -10.59
N ILE A 58 -8.45 12.43 -11.04
CA ILE A 58 -7.16 11.81 -10.79
C ILE A 58 -6.51 12.52 -9.62
N PRO A 59 -6.21 11.82 -8.51
CA PRO A 59 -5.58 12.44 -7.35
C PRO A 59 -4.20 13.01 -7.66
N GLU A 60 -3.90 14.16 -7.09
CA GLU A 60 -2.56 14.74 -7.18
C GLU A 60 -1.59 13.94 -6.33
N PRO A 61 -0.36 13.74 -6.81
CA PRO A 61 0.67 13.09 -5.98
C PRO A 61 0.99 13.92 -4.74
N ILE A 62 0.98 13.28 -3.59
CA ILE A 62 1.34 13.95 -2.34
C ILE A 62 2.85 14.09 -2.26
N VAL A 63 3.54 13.00 -2.57
CA VAL A 63 4.99 12.97 -2.53
C VAL A 63 5.51 11.94 -3.53
N GLU A 64 6.55 12.31 -4.25
CA GLU A 64 7.19 11.39 -5.20
C GLU A 64 8.27 10.61 -4.50
N MET A 65 7.89 9.51 -3.85
CA MET A 65 8.86 8.64 -3.20
C MET A 65 8.31 7.23 -3.00
N THR A 66 9.22 6.28 -2.83
CA THR A 66 8.89 4.92 -2.49
C THR A 66 9.28 4.66 -1.04
N PHE A 67 8.29 4.23 -0.26
CA PHE A 67 8.54 3.82 1.12
C PHE A 67 8.66 2.31 1.16
N LYS A 68 9.81 1.81 1.59
CA LYS A 68 10.02 0.39 1.84
C LYS A 68 9.79 0.13 3.31
N ALA A 69 8.60 -0.28 3.64
CA ALA A 69 8.25 -0.61 5.00
C ALA A 69 8.71 -2.03 5.30
N ARG A 70 9.96 -2.16 5.67
CA ARG A 70 10.41 -3.36 6.35
C ARG A 70 9.92 -3.22 7.76
N PHE A 71 8.90 -3.84 8.01
CA PHE A 71 8.30 -3.84 9.29
C PHE A 71 9.24 -3.53 10.47
N PRO A 72 8.86 -2.64 11.38
CA PRO A 72 7.64 -1.85 11.26
C PRO A 72 7.91 -0.51 10.62
N LEU A 73 6.93 0.00 9.91
CA LEU A 73 6.83 1.44 9.75
C LEU A 73 7.02 2.04 11.13
N ARG A 74 7.81 3.10 11.25
CA ARG A 74 7.98 3.77 12.53
C ARG A 74 6.68 4.43 12.94
N ILE A 75 5.88 3.68 13.65
CA ILE A 75 4.58 4.13 14.15
C ILE A 75 4.75 4.43 15.63
N PRO A 76 4.24 5.56 16.14
CA PRO A 76 4.26 5.84 17.55
C PRO A 76 3.65 4.67 18.34
N GLU A 77 4.22 4.37 19.50
CA GLU A 77 3.84 3.20 20.30
C GLU A 77 2.35 3.13 20.62
N ASP A 78 1.76 4.25 20.97
CA ASP A 78 0.33 4.34 21.27
C ASP A 78 -0.54 4.02 20.06
N LEU A 79 -0.18 4.52 18.90
CA LEU A 79 -0.86 4.25 17.64
C LEU A 79 -0.72 2.78 17.26
N ARG A 80 0.49 2.23 17.41
CA ARG A 80 0.77 0.82 17.13
C ARG A 80 -0.11 -0.09 17.99
N ARG A 81 -0.25 0.25 19.27
CA ARG A 81 -1.06 -0.50 20.22
C ARG A 81 -2.53 -0.51 19.79
N ARG A 82 -3.05 0.66 19.39
CA ARG A 82 -4.43 0.77 18.89
C ARG A 82 -4.63 -0.02 17.60
N LEU A 83 -3.67 0.01 16.69
CA LEU A 83 -3.74 -0.75 15.44
C LEU A 83 -3.69 -2.25 15.68
N LYS A 84 -2.91 -2.71 16.66
CA LYS A 84 -2.89 -4.13 17.04
C LYS A 84 -4.23 -4.60 17.54
N VAL A 85 -4.87 -3.81 18.39
CA VAL A 85 -6.20 -4.14 18.93
C VAL A 85 -7.23 -4.20 17.80
N GLU A 86 -7.20 -3.22 16.91
CA GLU A 86 -8.09 -3.15 15.76
C GLU A 86 -7.88 -4.31 14.80
N ALA A 87 -6.62 -4.66 14.52
CA ALA A 87 -6.28 -5.79 13.65
C ALA A 87 -6.80 -7.09 14.22
N LYS A 88 -6.63 -7.31 15.53
CA LYS A 88 -7.12 -8.49 16.21
C LYS A 88 -8.64 -8.57 16.16
N ARG A 89 -9.32 -7.45 16.36
CA ARG A 89 -10.78 -7.37 16.29
C ARG A 89 -11.30 -7.69 14.90
N LYS A 90 -10.60 -7.22 13.86
CA LYS A 90 -10.97 -7.47 12.46
C LYS A 90 -10.49 -8.82 11.93
N GLY A 91 -9.65 -9.53 12.68
CA GLY A 91 -9.11 -10.82 12.27
C GLY A 91 -8.10 -10.72 11.12
N VAL A 92 -7.38 -9.60 11.02
CA VAL A 92 -6.37 -9.39 10.00
C VAL A 92 -5.00 -9.15 10.64
N SER A 93 -3.93 -9.24 9.84
CA SER A 93 -2.60 -8.94 10.34
C SER A 93 -2.44 -7.44 10.55
N LEU A 94 -1.50 -7.07 11.44
CA LEU A 94 -1.18 -5.66 11.65
C LEU A 94 -0.70 -4.98 10.36
N ASN A 95 0.11 -5.69 9.58
CA ASN A 95 0.61 -5.15 8.31
C ASN A 95 -0.53 -4.90 7.32
N HIS A 96 -1.48 -5.83 7.26
CA HIS A 96 -2.64 -5.68 6.39
C HIS A 96 -3.47 -4.46 6.79
N LEU A 97 -3.69 -4.28 8.09
CA LEU A 97 -4.43 -3.13 8.61
C LEU A 97 -3.71 -1.81 8.30
N ILE A 98 -2.38 -1.78 8.46
CA ILE A 98 -1.58 -0.59 8.15
C ILE A 98 -1.72 -0.23 6.67
N LEU A 99 -1.64 -1.22 5.79
CA LEU A 99 -1.81 -0.99 4.36
C LEU A 99 -3.20 -0.45 4.03
N GLN A 100 -4.23 -0.95 4.68
CA GLN A 100 -5.59 -0.45 4.50
C GLN A 100 -5.74 1.00 4.96
N ARG A 101 -5.05 1.38 6.02
CA ARG A 101 -5.11 2.75 6.57
C ARG A 101 -4.36 3.74 5.70
N ILE A 102 -3.32 3.30 5.03
CA ILE A 102 -2.52 4.14 4.13
C ILE A 102 -3.22 4.28 2.77
N ALA A 103 -3.88 3.21 2.32
CA ALA A 103 -4.58 3.20 1.02
C ALA A 103 -5.93 3.97 1.09
#